data_ecacb9c9197cc0ae775a0f90add5545c
#
_entry.id   ecacb9c9197cc0ae775a0f90add5545c
#
_cell.length_a   1.000
_cell.length_b   1.000
_cell.length_c   1.000
_cell.angle_alpha   90.00
_cell.angle_beta   90.00
_cell.angle_gamma   90.00
#
_symmetry.space_group_name_H-M   'P 1'
#
loop_
_entity.id
_entity.type
_entity.pdbx_description
1 polymer ?
#
loop_
_entity_poly.entity_id
_entity_poly.type
_entity_poly.pdbx_seq_one_letter_code
_entity_poly.pdbx_strand_id
1 'polypeptide(L)'
;MSKLLDAAGLDYQGEFIDLGDHQVHYLDYGEGPPVLMLHGGGAGSAIWFKQIKVLSKTRRVIAPDLQVFGLSSQDAYKAPFLPYILSYMVRLFDALGLSRVDVVGLSMGAQAALAMALEHPDRMGKLIVIGSAGLGRDFPLVFKLANVPLFGRLIVKPNRWGQDFYFKTMEVVDSDFVEASAYKQYAYDVTLPDEHGRAMRSSLAVITSFKGQKSIFTDEELASITAPTLAIWGAGDQVFPVEHGYRLAHLLPNASLHIIEDARHVPFLDHPHRVNDLITGFLNDL
;
A
#
# COMPACT_ATOMS: atom_id res chain seq x y z
N MET A 1 -7.92 -5.50 14.11
CA MET A 1 -8.40 -5.91 12.75
C MET A 1 -9.86 -6.29 12.78
N SER A 2 -10.28 -7.37 13.46
CA SER A 2 -11.68 -7.85 13.45
C SER A 2 -12.71 -6.75 13.73
N LYS A 3 -12.51 -5.92 14.74
CA LYS A 3 -13.43 -4.79 15.05
C LYS A 3 -13.63 -3.80 13.89
N LEU A 4 -12.61 -3.58 13.06
CA LEU A 4 -12.74 -2.72 11.88
C LEU A 4 -13.55 -3.43 10.79
N LEU A 5 -13.28 -4.70 10.55
CA LEU A 5 -14.00 -5.51 9.58
C LEU A 5 -15.48 -5.65 9.98
N ASP A 6 -15.75 -5.96 11.26
CA ASP A 6 -17.10 -6.02 11.82
C ASP A 6 -17.87 -4.69 11.63
N ALA A 7 -17.20 -3.55 11.91
CA ALA A 7 -17.78 -2.22 11.72
C ALA A 7 -18.11 -1.94 10.23
N ALA A 8 -17.36 -2.54 9.31
CA ALA A 8 -17.61 -2.46 7.88
C ALA A 8 -18.65 -3.49 7.38
N GLY A 9 -19.11 -4.40 8.26
CA GLY A 9 -20.02 -5.50 7.91
C GLY A 9 -19.33 -6.62 7.12
N LEU A 10 -18.08 -6.91 7.46
CA LEU A 10 -17.27 -8.00 6.92
C LEU A 10 -16.90 -8.96 8.05
N ASP A 11 -17.20 -10.24 7.88
CA ASP A 11 -16.68 -11.28 8.77
C ASP A 11 -15.15 -11.40 8.57
N TYR A 12 -14.43 -11.66 9.66
CA TYR A 12 -12.98 -11.87 9.55
C TYR A 12 -12.66 -13.15 8.78
N GLN A 13 -11.96 -13.01 7.66
CA GLN A 13 -11.45 -14.09 6.81
C GLN A 13 -9.95 -13.90 6.60
N GLY A 14 -9.17 -14.17 7.65
CA GLY A 14 -7.71 -14.03 7.63
C GLY A 14 -7.03 -15.37 7.78
N GLU A 15 -5.98 -15.56 7.00
CA GLU A 15 -5.15 -16.76 6.97
C GLU A 15 -3.66 -16.39 7.06
N PHE A 16 -2.83 -17.41 7.25
CA PHE A 16 -1.38 -17.27 7.27
C PHE A 16 -0.75 -18.18 6.23
N ILE A 17 0.27 -17.67 5.54
CA ILE A 17 1.07 -18.43 4.60
C ILE A 17 2.56 -18.28 4.96
N ASP A 18 3.31 -19.39 4.90
CA ASP A 18 4.73 -19.43 5.19
C ASP A 18 5.53 -19.27 3.89
N LEU A 19 6.40 -18.27 3.86
CA LEU A 19 7.34 -18.05 2.75
C LEU A 19 8.75 -18.64 3.03
N GLY A 20 8.87 -19.46 4.07
CA GLY A 20 10.12 -20.10 4.50
C GLY A 20 10.87 -19.29 5.56
N ASP A 21 11.08 -18.00 5.35
CA ASP A 21 11.73 -17.09 6.29
C ASP A 21 10.76 -16.04 6.88
N HIS A 22 9.53 -15.97 6.36
CA HIS A 22 8.50 -15.02 6.79
C HIS A 22 7.14 -15.69 6.82
N GLN A 23 6.38 -15.46 7.90
CA GLN A 23 4.97 -15.78 7.96
C GLN A 23 4.18 -14.55 7.53
N VAL A 24 3.33 -14.70 6.53
CA VAL A 24 2.50 -13.61 5.97
C VAL A 24 1.05 -13.88 6.33
N HIS A 25 0.45 -12.94 7.05
CA HIS A 25 -1.00 -12.88 7.22
C HIS A 25 -1.65 -12.22 6.00
N TYR A 26 -2.80 -12.73 5.56
CA TYR A 26 -3.57 -12.10 4.48
C TYR A 26 -5.08 -12.30 4.70
N LEU A 27 -5.85 -11.36 4.18
CA LEU A 27 -7.30 -11.48 4.07
C LEU A 27 -7.65 -12.04 2.70
N ASP A 28 -8.65 -12.95 2.63
CA ASP A 28 -9.11 -13.57 1.39
C ASP A 28 -10.63 -13.58 1.34
N TYR A 29 -11.21 -12.85 0.40
CA TYR A 29 -12.65 -12.66 0.27
C TYR A 29 -13.14 -12.88 -1.15
N GLY A 30 -14.31 -13.49 -1.25
CA GLY A 30 -15.00 -13.67 -2.53
C GLY A 30 -14.39 -14.76 -3.41
N GLU A 31 -14.96 -14.91 -4.59
CA GLU A 31 -14.56 -15.88 -5.61
C GLU A 31 -14.46 -15.22 -6.98
N GLY A 32 -13.74 -15.86 -7.91
CA GLY A 32 -13.56 -15.35 -9.28
C GLY A 32 -12.14 -14.96 -9.61
N PRO A 33 -11.91 -14.11 -10.63
CA PRO A 33 -10.57 -13.69 -11.01
C PRO A 33 -9.86 -12.99 -9.83
N PRO A 34 -8.62 -13.38 -9.48
CA PRO A 34 -7.94 -12.82 -8.32
C PRO A 34 -7.50 -11.37 -8.54
N VAL A 35 -7.60 -10.58 -7.48
CA VAL A 35 -6.99 -9.26 -7.35
C VAL A 35 -6.19 -9.18 -6.06
N LEU A 36 -4.93 -8.80 -6.15
CA LEU A 36 -4.04 -8.63 -5.01
C LEU A 36 -4.01 -7.17 -4.60
N MET A 37 -4.26 -6.87 -3.31
CA MET A 37 -4.33 -5.52 -2.78
C MET A 37 -3.19 -5.24 -1.79
N LEU A 38 -2.21 -4.44 -2.19
CA LEU A 38 -0.99 -4.16 -1.45
C LEU A 38 -1.10 -2.82 -0.72
N HIS A 39 -1.10 -2.84 0.61
CA HIS A 39 -1.20 -1.63 1.43
C HIS A 39 0.10 -0.80 1.47
N GLY A 40 0.00 0.43 1.95
CA GLY A 40 1.12 1.34 2.17
C GLY A 40 1.86 1.12 3.48
N GLY A 41 2.97 1.83 3.67
CA GLY A 41 3.71 1.82 4.93
C GLY A 41 2.87 2.38 6.09
N GLY A 42 2.93 1.73 7.26
CA GLY A 42 2.17 2.13 8.45
C GLY A 42 0.72 1.61 8.51
N ALA A 43 0.29 0.88 7.49
CA ALA A 43 -1.04 0.26 7.42
C ALA A 43 -0.97 -1.27 7.56
N GLY A 44 -2.01 -1.96 7.15
CA GLY A 44 -2.11 -3.41 7.02
C GLY A 44 -3.27 -3.74 6.10
N SER A 45 -3.51 -5.02 5.87
CA SER A 45 -4.50 -5.55 4.93
C SER A 45 -5.91 -4.96 5.11
N ALA A 46 -6.32 -4.72 6.36
CA ALA A 46 -7.65 -4.22 6.64
C ALA A 46 -7.90 -2.75 6.24
N ILE A 47 -6.89 -2.00 5.76
CA ILE A 47 -7.12 -0.67 5.16
C ILE A 47 -8.08 -0.76 3.97
N TRP A 48 -8.12 -1.89 3.30
CA TRP A 48 -8.92 -2.14 2.11
C TRP A 48 -10.38 -2.52 2.41
N PHE A 49 -10.86 -2.40 3.64
CA PHE A 49 -12.19 -2.86 4.06
C PHE A 49 -13.34 -2.36 3.16
N LYS A 50 -13.29 -1.10 2.70
CA LYS A 50 -14.31 -0.52 1.79
C LYS A 50 -14.23 -1.09 0.37
N GLN A 51 -13.03 -1.42 -0.09
CA GLN A 51 -12.76 -2.01 -1.41
C GLN A 51 -13.09 -3.50 -1.40
N ILE A 52 -12.69 -4.23 -0.37
CA ILE A 52 -13.02 -5.64 -0.15
C ILE A 52 -14.54 -5.84 -0.25
N LYS A 53 -15.32 -5.02 0.48
CA LYS A 53 -16.79 -5.09 0.49
C LYS A 53 -17.45 -4.99 -0.89
N VAL A 54 -16.81 -4.31 -1.82
CA VAL A 54 -17.33 -4.11 -3.19
C VAL A 54 -16.79 -5.17 -4.13
N LEU A 55 -15.48 -5.34 -4.17
CA LEU A 55 -14.81 -6.19 -5.15
C LEU A 55 -15.03 -7.68 -4.90
N SER A 56 -15.16 -8.11 -3.65
CA SER A 56 -15.41 -9.52 -3.30
C SER A 56 -16.74 -10.08 -3.82
N LYS A 57 -17.63 -9.24 -4.32
CA LYS A 57 -18.88 -9.68 -4.96
C LYS A 57 -18.65 -10.36 -6.31
N THR A 58 -17.55 -10.08 -6.98
CA THR A 58 -17.26 -10.54 -8.35
C THR A 58 -15.82 -11.02 -8.55
N ARG A 59 -14.95 -10.86 -7.54
CA ARG A 59 -13.54 -11.20 -7.58
C ARG A 59 -13.07 -11.85 -6.29
N ARG A 60 -12.05 -12.69 -6.38
CA ARG A 60 -11.28 -13.11 -5.21
C ARG A 60 -10.31 -12.01 -4.82
N VAL A 61 -10.56 -11.36 -3.71
CA VAL A 61 -9.72 -10.26 -3.18
C VAL A 61 -8.74 -10.81 -2.17
N ILE A 62 -7.46 -10.73 -2.46
CA ILE A 62 -6.38 -11.15 -1.59
C ILE A 62 -5.63 -9.91 -1.11
N ALA A 63 -5.63 -9.66 0.19
CA ALA A 63 -4.97 -8.50 0.79
C ALA A 63 -3.97 -8.96 1.85
N PRO A 64 -2.67 -9.08 1.52
CA PRO A 64 -1.66 -9.45 2.50
C PRO A 64 -1.31 -8.28 3.42
N ASP A 65 -0.96 -8.59 4.66
CA ASP A 65 -0.14 -7.72 5.48
C ASP A 65 1.30 -7.84 5.00
N LEU A 66 1.84 -6.78 4.41
CA LEU A 66 3.24 -6.77 4.00
C LEU A 66 4.14 -6.91 5.22
N GLN A 67 5.31 -7.51 5.04
CA GLN A 67 6.30 -7.68 6.10
C GLN A 67 6.50 -6.38 6.90
N VAL A 68 6.71 -6.47 8.20
CA VAL A 68 6.76 -5.38 9.20
C VAL A 68 5.38 -4.86 9.61
N PHE A 69 4.33 -5.16 8.87
CA PHE A 69 3.00 -4.58 9.10
C PHE A 69 1.96 -5.63 9.48
N GLY A 70 0.88 -5.15 10.09
CA GLY A 70 -0.28 -5.98 10.44
C GLY A 70 0.09 -7.16 11.35
N LEU A 71 -0.36 -8.35 10.96
CA LEU A 71 -0.12 -9.61 11.68
C LEU A 71 1.01 -10.45 11.07
N SER A 72 1.67 -9.97 10.01
CA SER A 72 2.82 -10.62 9.39
C SER A 72 4.09 -10.48 10.23
N SER A 73 5.13 -11.26 9.89
CA SER A 73 6.44 -11.22 10.55
C SER A 73 7.00 -9.80 10.63
N GLN A 74 7.51 -9.44 11.80
CA GLN A 74 8.01 -8.09 12.12
C GLN A 74 9.52 -7.94 11.83
N ASP A 75 9.99 -8.58 10.76
CA ASP A 75 11.38 -8.49 10.31
C ASP A 75 11.59 -7.25 9.43
N ALA A 76 12.68 -6.53 9.69
CA ALA A 76 13.01 -5.34 8.92
C ALA A 76 13.36 -5.65 7.46
N TYR A 77 13.03 -4.73 6.56
CA TYR A 77 13.48 -4.81 5.17
C TYR A 77 15.00 -4.81 5.05
N LYS A 78 15.51 -5.54 4.07
CA LYS A 78 16.95 -5.59 3.76
C LYS A 78 17.27 -4.65 2.59
N ALA A 79 18.46 -4.10 2.59
CA ALA A 79 18.98 -3.29 1.49
C ALA A 79 19.63 -4.20 0.42
N PRO A 80 19.51 -3.83 -0.86
CA PRO A 80 18.69 -2.77 -1.42
C PRO A 80 17.20 -3.12 -1.44
N PHE A 81 16.32 -2.11 -1.27
CA PHE A 81 14.89 -2.34 -1.05
C PHE A 81 14.18 -3.01 -2.23
N LEU A 82 14.33 -2.49 -3.46
CA LEU A 82 13.58 -3.01 -4.60
C LEU A 82 13.87 -4.49 -4.89
N PRO A 83 15.11 -4.97 -4.98
CA PRO A 83 15.39 -6.40 -5.12
C PRO A 83 14.84 -7.24 -3.97
N TYR A 84 14.87 -6.72 -2.75
CA TYR A 84 14.34 -7.41 -1.59
C TYR A 84 12.82 -7.60 -1.67
N ILE A 85 12.08 -6.50 -1.88
CA ILE A 85 10.60 -6.55 -1.96
C ILE A 85 10.13 -7.36 -3.19
N LEU A 86 10.86 -7.30 -4.30
CA LEU A 86 10.58 -8.09 -5.48
C LEU A 86 10.70 -9.59 -5.20
N SER A 87 11.79 -10.03 -4.56
CA SER A 87 11.94 -11.42 -4.15
C SER A 87 10.83 -11.89 -3.20
N TYR A 88 10.42 -11.03 -2.27
CA TYR A 88 9.28 -11.28 -1.38
C TYR A 88 7.97 -11.45 -2.17
N MET A 89 7.70 -10.55 -3.13
CA MET A 89 6.48 -10.58 -3.94
C MET A 89 6.42 -11.84 -4.83
N VAL A 90 7.53 -12.25 -5.44
CA VAL A 90 7.60 -13.49 -6.25
C VAL A 90 7.23 -14.70 -5.39
N ARG A 91 7.85 -14.84 -4.20
CA ARG A 91 7.54 -15.94 -3.28
C ARG A 91 6.08 -15.91 -2.81
N LEU A 92 5.54 -14.72 -2.55
CA LEU A 92 4.13 -14.57 -2.16
C LEU A 92 3.20 -15.02 -3.28
N PHE A 93 3.46 -14.62 -4.54
CA PHE A 93 2.68 -15.06 -5.68
C PHE A 93 2.71 -16.57 -5.84
N ASP A 94 3.91 -17.19 -5.73
CA ASP A 94 4.08 -18.63 -5.85
C ASP A 94 3.34 -19.37 -4.74
N ALA A 95 3.47 -18.93 -3.50
CA ALA A 95 2.81 -19.53 -2.34
C ALA A 95 1.28 -19.42 -2.41
N LEU A 96 0.74 -18.33 -2.96
CA LEU A 96 -0.70 -18.12 -3.17
C LEU A 96 -1.22 -18.78 -4.47
N GLY A 97 -0.35 -19.42 -5.26
CA GLY A 97 -0.72 -20.03 -6.54
C GLY A 97 -1.14 -19.03 -7.63
N LEU A 98 -0.63 -17.80 -7.54
CA LEU A 98 -0.97 -16.73 -8.48
C LEU A 98 0.02 -16.74 -9.66
N SER A 99 -0.38 -17.28 -10.80
CA SER A 99 0.45 -17.28 -12.02
C SER A 99 0.44 -15.88 -12.67
N ARG A 100 -0.73 -15.27 -12.80
CA ARG A 100 -0.92 -13.90 -13.27
C ARG A 100 -2.09 -13.27 -12.52
N VAL A 101 -1.92 -12.03 -12.04
CA VAL A 101 -2.90 -11.38 -11.16
C VAL A 101 -2.99 -9.89 -11.43
N ASP A 102 -4.21 -9.34 -11.29
CA ASP A 102 -4.43 -7.90 -11.23
C ASP A 102 -3.99 -7.39 -9.86
N VAL A 103 -3.29 -6.25 -9.83
CA VAL A 103 -2.74 -5.71 -8.57
C VAL A 103 -3.22 -4.29 -8.33
N VAL A 104 -3.70 -4.03 -7.12
CA VAL A 104 -3.98 -2.69 -6.60
C VAL A 104 -2.96 -2.39 -5.51
N GLY A 105 -2.18 -1.34 -5.69
CA GLY A 105 -1.17 -0.93 -4.70
C GLY A 105 -1.37 0.49 -4.21
N LEU A 106 -1.18 0.69 -2.90
CA LEU A 106 -1.10 2.00 -2.25
C LEU A 106 0.34 2.30 -1.87
N SER A 107 0.87 3.49 -2.21
CA SER A 107 2.13 4.00 -1.64
C SER A 107 3.31 3.02 -1.86
N MET A 108 3.87 2.47 -0.80
CA MET A 108 4.91 1.42 -0.84
C MET A 108 4.43 0.15 -1.56
N GLY A 109 3.16 -0.25 -1.37
CA GLY A 109 2.56 -1.39 -2.07
C GLY A 109 2.46 -1.13 -3.58
N ALA A 110 2.21 0.12 -3.99
CA ALA A 110 2.23 0.52 -5.39
C ALA A 110 3.65 0.48 -5.98
N GLN A 111 4.66 0.88 -5.22
CA GLN A 111 6.07 0.74 -5.63
C GLN A 111 6.45 -0.74 -5.83
N ALA A 112 6.00 -1.63 -4.93
CA ALA A 112 6.23 -3.08 -5.08
C ALA A 112 5.53 -3.63 -6.33
N ALA A 113 4.31 -3.18 -6.61
CA ALA A 113 3.57 -3.57 -7.80
C ALA A 113 4.24 -3.09 -9.11
N LEU A 114 4.75 -1.83 -9.13
CA LEU A 114 5.53 -1.32 -10.26
C LEU A 114 6.82 -2.11 -10.48
N ALA A 115 7.53 -2.50 -9.40
CA ALA A 115 8.71 -3.34 -9.51
C ALA A 115 8.38 -4.73 -10.09
N MET A 116 7.25 -5.34 -9.69
CA MET A 116 6.76 -6.59 -10.27
C MET A 116 6.40 -6.43 -11.75
N ALA A 117 5.75 -5.34 -12.12
CA ALA A 117 5.37 -5.07 -13.52
C ALA A 117 6.60 -4.85 -14.42
N LEU A 118 7.67 -4.28 -13.87
CA LEU A 118 8.94 -4.07 -14.56
C LEU A 118 9.70 -5.40 -14.79
N GLU A 119 9.87 -6.19 -13.72
CA GLU A 119 10.77 -7.35 -13.73
C GLU A 119 10.07 -8.67 -14.09
N HIS A 120 8.75 -8.76 -13.84
CA HIS A 120 7.92 -9.94 -14.11
C HIS A 120 6.62 -9.57 -14.85
N PRO A 121 6.69 -8.95 -16.03
CA PRO A 121 5.51 -8.47 -16.76
C PRO A 121 4.53 -9.60 -17.13
N ASP A 122 5.00 -10.81 -17.29
CA ASP A 122 4.21 -12.02 -17.55
C ASP A 122 3.32 -12.42 -16.37
N ARG A 123 3.73 -12.06 -15.14
CA ARG A 123 2.99 -12.31 -13.90
C ARG A 123 1.95 -11.22 -13.59
N MET A 124 1.99 -10.08 -14.28
CA MET A 124 1.11 -8.93 -14.04
C MET A 124 -0.06 -8.92 -15.01
N GLY A 125 -1.27 -8.79 -14.45
CA GLY A 125 -2.46 -8.43 -15.19
C GLY A 125 -2.59 -6.91 -15.34
N LYS A 126 -3.69 -6.35 -14.87
CA LYS A 126 -3.90 -4.91 -14.77
C LYS A 126 -3.26 -4.37 -13.49
N LEU A 127 -2.77 -3.15 -13.57
CA LEU A 127 -2.11 -2.48 -12.46
C LEU A 127 -2.89 -1.24 -12.05
N ILE A 128 -3.21 -1.12 -10.75
CA ILE A 128 -3.82 0.08 -10.18
C ILE A 128 -2.85 0.65 -9.14
N VAL A 129 -2.41 1.87 -9.38
CA VAL A 129 -1.38 2.58 -8.62
C VAL A 129 -2.01 3.75 -7.88
N ILE A 130 -2.01 3.73 -6.56
CA ILE A 130 -2.58 4.79 -5.73
C ILE A 130 -1.46 5.45 -4.93
N GLY A 131 -1.20 6.75 -5.15
CA GLY A 131 -0.23 7.53 -4.37
C GLY A 131 1.14 6.85 -4.25
N SER A 132 1.77 6.40 -5.35
CA SER A 132 2.94 5.52 -5.32
C SER A 132 4.20 6.19 -4.80
N ALA A 133 4.96 5.45 -3.99
CA ALA A 133 6.38 5.69 -3.77
C ALA A 133 7.22 5.36 -5.02
N GLY A 134 8.49 5.77 -5.03
CA GLY A 134 9.44 5.41 -6.09
C GLY A 134 9.39 6.30 -7.33
N LEU A 135 8.56 7.33 -7.37
CA LEU A 135 8.40 8.21 -8.54
C LEU A 135 9.11 9.57 -8.39
N GLY A 136 9.75 9.81 -7.27
CA GLY A 136 10.54 11.02 -7.01
C GLY A 136 11.21 10.94 -5.65
N ARG A 137 12.00 11.97 -5.29
CA ARG A 137 12.72 12.01 -4.01
C ARG A 137 11.87 12.51 -2.85
N ASP A 138 10.68 13.05 -3.14
CA ASP A 138 9.82 13.63 -2.13
C ASP A 138 9.44 12.59 -1.08
N PHE A 139 9.52 13.02 0.18
CA PHE A 139 9.15 12.22 1.34
C PHE A 139 8.97 13.15 2.54
N PRO A 140 7.94 12.95 3.38
CA PRO A 140 7.69 13.83 4.52
C PRO A 140 8.88 13.94 5.46
N LEU A 141 9.13 15.14 5.97
CA LEU A 141 10.29 15.44 6.85
C LEU A 141 10.30 14.54 8.09
N VAL A 142 9.14 14.25 8.66
CA VAL A 142 9.01 13.41 9.85
C VAL A 142 9.64 12.02 9.63
N PHE A 143 9.47 11.42 8.47
CA PHE A 143 10.06 10.12 8.16
C PHE A 143 11.56 10.22 7.82
N LYS A 144 12.02 11.36 7.25
CA LYS A 144 13.46 11.61 7.08
C LYS A 144 14.17 11.70 8.43
N LEU A 145 13.52 12.31 9.43
CA LEU A 145 14.01 12.42 10.80
C LEU A 145 14.05 11.07 11.53
N ALA A 146 13.30 10.08 11.09
CA ALA A 146 13.37 8.71 11.63
C ALA A 146 14.77 8.07 11.48
N ASN A 147 15.62 8.58 10.56
CA ASN A 147 17.01 8.16 10.41
C ASN A 147 17.94 8.74 11.50
N VAL A 148 17.49 9.72 12.31
CA VAL A 148 18.25 10.24 13.45
C VAL A 148 18.05 9.31 14.65
N PRO A 149 19.09 8.74 15.26
CA PRO A 149 18.98 7.65 16.24
C PRO A 149 18.01 7.90 17.40
N LEU A 150 18.04 9.08 18.02
CA LEU A 150 17.14 9.43 19.14
C LEU A 150 15.73 9.79 18.64
N PHE A 151 15.62 10.62 17.61
CA PHE A 151 14.35 11.01 17.01
C PHE A 151 13.60 9.81 16.38
N GLY A 152 14.33 8.94 15.69
CA GLY A 152 13.74 7.75 15.09
C GLY A 152 13.06 6.83 16.11
N ARG A 153 13.65 6.69 17.31
CA ARG A 153 13.02 5.91 18.39
C ARG A 153 11.73 6.56 18.90
N LEU A 154 11.66 7.89 18.93
CA LEU A 154 10.46 8.62 19.36
C LEU A 154 9.37 8.58 18.29
N ILE A 155 9.73 8.74 17.02
CA ILE A 155 8.80 8.78 15.89
C ILE A 155 8.06 7.44 15.73
N VAL A 156 8.79 6.32 15.83
CA VAL A 156 8.19 4.98 15.65
C VAL A 156 7.53 4.42 16.92
N LYS A 157 7.61 5.14 18.05
CA LYS A 157 6.96 4.72 19.28
C LYS A 157 5.43 4.87 19.16
N PRO A 158 4.64 3.84 19.53
CA PRO A 158 3.19 3.93 19.51
C PRO A 158 2.70 5.16 20.26
N ASN A 159 1.94 6.01 19.58
CA ASN A 159 1.45 7.27 20.12
C ASN A 159 0.13 7.66 19.44
N ARG A 160 -0.97 7.58 20.20
CA ARG A 160 -2.33 7.87 19.68
C ARG A 160 -2.46 9.29 19.13
N TRP A 161 -1.88 10.29 19.81
CA TRP A 161 -1.94 11.67 19.34
C TRP A 161 -1.20 11.85 18.02
N GLY A 162 0.00 11.30 17.90
CA GLY A 162 0.80 11.36 16.68
C GLY A 162 0.12 10.63 15.51
N GLN A 163 -0.52 9.49 15.78
CA GLN A 163 -1.29 8.78 14.76
C GLN A 163 -2.55 9.53 14.32
N ASP A 164 -3.31 10.12 15.25
CA ASP A 164 -4.48 10.92 14.89
C ASP A 164 -4.08 12.18 14.11
N PHE A 165 -2.95 12.81 14.48
CA PHE A 165 -2.37 13.90 13.73
C PHE A 165 -1.98 13.47 12.31
N TYR A 166 -1.25 12.34 12.15
CA TYR A 166 -0.86 11.81 10.84
C TYR A 166 -2.08 11.47 9.98
N PHE A 167 -3.05 10.78 10.56
CA PHE A 167 -4.30 10.43 9.89
C PHE A 167 -5.01 11.68 9.34
N LYS A 168 -5.24 12.67 10.18
CA LYS A 168 -5.93 13.92 9.81
C LYS A 168 -5.16 14.81 8.85
N THR A 169 -3.83 14.76 8.87
CA THR A 169 -3.02 15.67 8.05
C THR A 169 -2.50 15.05 6.77
N MET A 170 -2.20 13.76 6.79
CA MET A 170 -1.54 13.07 5.67
C MET A 170 -2.47 12.11 4.91
N GLU A 171 -3.29 11.34 5.64
CA GLU A 171 -4.05 10.26 5.01
C GLU A 171 -5.36 10.72 4.38
N VAL A 172 -6.20 11.45 5.12
CA VAL A 172 -7.57 11.79 4.72
C VAL A 172 -7.92 13.26 4.95
N VAL A 173 -8.87 13.76 4.17
CA VAL A 173 -9.52 15.06 4.38
C VAL A 173 -10.65 14.93 5.40
N ASP A 174 -11.54 13.96 5.20
CA ASP A 174 -12.63 13.66 6.15
C ASP A 174 -12.19 12.59 7.14
N SER A 175 -11.99 12.99 8.39
CA SER A 175 -11.58 12.09 9.49
C SER A 175 -12.72 11.46 10.26
N ASP A 176 -13.99 11.73 9.88
CA ASP A 176 -15.18 11.38 10.66
C ASP A 176 -16.15 10.41 9.94
N PHE A 177 -15.64 9.62 8.98
CA PHE A 177 -16.44 8.57 8.35
C PHE A 177 -16.85 7.47 9.36
N VAL A 178 -17.89 6.71 9.04
CA VAL A 178 -18.56 5.77 9.97
C VAL A 178 -17.59 4.84 10.70
N GLU A 179 -16.61 4.27 9.99
CA GLU A 179 -15.64 3.32 10.54
C GLU A 179 -14.37 3.99 11.09
N ALA A 180 -14.27 5.33 11.08
CA ALA A 180 -13.04 6.07 11.42
C ALA A 180 -12.47 5.70 12.79
N SER A 181 -13.32 5.56 13.81
CA SER A 181 -12.89 5.18 15.16
C SER A 181 -12.27 3.77 15.20
N ALA A 182 -12.89 2.81 14.50
CA ALA A 182 -12.40 1.43 14.40
C ALA A 182 -11.10 1.37 13.57
N TYR A 183 -11.01 2.16 12.49
CA TYR A 183 -9.81 2.28 11.67
C TYR A 183 -8.63 2.86 12.47
N LYS A 184 -8.83 3.96 13.19
CA LYS A 184 -7.79 4.57 14.04
C LYS A 184 -7.33 3.61 15.14
N GLN A 185 -8.25 2.86 15.74
CA GLN A 185 -7.91 1.84 16.73
C GLN A 185 -7.08 0.72 16.09
N TYR A 186 -7.47 0.22 14.92
CA TYR A 186 -6.71 -0.78 14.18
C TYR A 186 -5.30 -0.30 13.84
N ALA A 187 -5.18 0.91 13.26
CA ALA A 187 -3.89 1.52 12.93
C ALA A 187 -2.99 1.69 14.15
N TYR A 188 -3.57 1.92 15.33
CA TYR A 188 -2.80 1.94 16.59
C TYR A 188 -2.38 0.55 17.05
N ASP A 189 -3.29 -0.41 17.02
CA ASP A 189 -3.04 -1.75 17.56
C ASP A 189 -1.92 -2.49 16.79
N VAL A 190 -1.82 -2.28 15.48
CA VAL A 190 -0.76 -2.88 14.66
C VAL A 190 0.64 -2.32 14.95
N THR A 191 0.75 -1.19 15.66
CA THR A 191 2.04 -0.61 16.07
C THR A 191 2.48 -1.03 17.49
N LEU A 192 1.64 -1.74 18.24
CA LEU A 192 1.90 -2.10 19.63
C LEU A 192 2.97 -3.18 19.87
N PRO A 193 3.19 -4.17 18.97
CA PRO A 193 4.24 -5.17 19.20
C PRO A 193 5.62 -4.52 19.41
N ASP A 194 6.38 -5.00 20.40
CA ASP A 194 7.68 -4.45 20.76
C ASP A 194 8.69 -4.48 19.61
N GLU A 195 8.57 -5.48 18.73
CA GLU A 195 9.41 -5.64 17.53
C GLU A 195 9.08 -4.60 16.47
N HIS A 196 7.82 -4.18 16.36
CA HIS A 196 7.34 -3.28 15.29
C HIS A 196 8.17 -2.01 15.19
N GLY A 197 8.38 -1.30 16.29
CA GLY A 197 9.14 -0.05 16.29
C GLY A 197 10.60 -0.20 15.82
N ARG A 198 11.23 -1.36 16.11
CA ARG A 198 12.59 -1.67 15.62
C ARG A 198 12.60 -1.99 14.14
N ALA A 199 11.69 -2.84 13.70
CA ALA A 199 11.54 -3.25 12.31
C ALA A 199 11.17 -2.06 11.43
N MET A 200 10.20 -1.24 11.86
CA MET A 200 9.80 -0.01 11.16
C MET A 200 10.96 0.96 10.98
N ARG A 201 11.72 1.26 12.05
CA ARG A 201 12.86 2.17 11.95
C ARG A 201 13.95 1.64 11.02
N SER A 202 14.27 0.35 11.10
CA SER A 202 15.24 -0.28 10.21
C SER A 202 14.77 -0.25 8.77
N SER A 203 13.49 -0.50 8.52
CA SER A 203 12.89 -0.44 7.19
C SER A 203 12.88 0.99 6.63
N LEU A 204 12.55 2.00 7.45
CA LEU A 204 12.66 3.41 7.06
C LEU A 204 14.10 3.77 6.67
N ALA A 205 15.11 3.27 7.38
CA ALA A 205 16.50 3.49 7.04
C ALA A 205 16.92 2.84 5.71
N VAL A 206 16.25 1.76 5.30
CA VAL A 206 16.45 1.13 3.99
C VAL A 206 15.82 1.94 2.86
N ILE A 207 14.58 2.42 3.04
CA ILE A 207 13.79 3.06 1.96
C ILE A 207 14.05 4.57 1.82
N THR A 208 14.55 5.25 2.87
CA THR A 208 14.72 6.70 2.86
C THR A 208 16.07 7.18 3.42
N SER A 209 16.39 8.43 3.15
CA SER A 209 17.52 9.21 3.65
C SER A 209 17.12 10.66 3.87
N PHE A 210 18.03 11.50 4.37
CA PHE A 210 17.78 12.96 4.42
C PHE A 210 17.51 13.59 3.06
N LYS A 211 17.98 12.96 1.96
CA LYS A 211 17.73 13.43 0.59
C LYS A 211 16.37 12.96 0.04
N GLY A 212 15.58 12.21 0.82
CA GLY A 212 14.30 11.62 0.43
C GLY A 212 14.41 10.14 0.13
N GLN A 213 13.52 9.64 -0.73
CA GLN A 213 13.48 8.24 -1.13
C GLN A 213 14.80 7.78 -1.76
N LYS A 214 15.22 6.55 -1.45
CA LYS A 214 16.45 5.93 -1.99
C LYS A 214 16.21 5.18 -3.29
N SER A 215 15.08 4.49 -3.38
CA SER A 215 14.73 3.65 -4.52
C SER A 215 13.71 4.39 -5.40
N ILE A 216 14.17 4.85 -6.56
CA ILE A 216 13.37 5.64 -7.50
C ILE A 216 13.53 5.00 -8.87
N PHE A 217 12.40 4.76 -9.55
CA PHE A 217 12.40 4.29 -10.92
C PHE A 217 12.91 5.37 -11.88
N THR A 218 13.75 4.97 -12.83
CA THR A 218 14.18 5.85 -13.93
C THR A 218 13.04 6.03 -14.93
N ASP A 219 13.18 7.00 -15.83
CA ASP A 219 12.19 7.23 -16.88
C ASP A 219 12.13 6.05 -17.87
N GLU A 220 13.29 5.44 -18.15
CA GLU A 220 13.40 4.26 -19.01
C GLU A 220 12.73 3.02 -18.38
N GLU A 221 12.93 2.80 -17.09
CA GLU A 221 12.26 1.71 -16.35
C GLU A 221 10.75 1.88 -16.42
N LEU A 222 10.24 3.08 -16.12
CA LEU A 222 8.79 3.36 -16.18
C LEU A 222 8.24 3.20 -17.61
N ALA A 223 8.94 3.70 -18.62
CA ALA A 223 8.52 3.59 -20.02
C ALA A 223 8.48 2.14 -20.54
N SER A 224 9.19 1.22 -19.89
CA SER A 224 9.20 -0.21 -20.24
C SER A 224 8.04 -1.00 -19.65
N ILE A 225 7.30 -0.45 -18.68
CA ILE A 225 6.13 -1.11 -18.08
C ILE A 225 4.96 -1.05 -19.06
N THR A 226 4.58 -2.21 -19.61
CA THR A 226 3.50 -2.33 -20.60
C THR A 226 2.15 -2.76 -20.04
N ALA A 227 2.09 -3.13 -18.75
CA ALA A 227 0.85 -3.49 -18.10
C ALA A 227 -0.19 -2.36 -18.18
N PRO A 228 -1.45 -2.63 -18.55
CA PRO A 228 -2.51 -1.63 -18.48
C PRO A 228 -2.57 -1.04 -17.06
N THR A 229 -2.47 0.27 -16.93
CA THR A 229 -2.29 0.92 -15.62
C THR A 229 -3.31 2.04 -15.41
N LEU A 230 -3.98 1.99 -14.25
CA LEU A 230 -4.80 3.07 -13.72
C LEU A 230 -4.06 3.71 -12.54
N ALA A 231 -3.67 4.97 -12.69
CA ALA A 231 -3.14 5.78 -11.59
C ALA A 231 -4.27 6.58 -10.94
N ILE A 232 -4.32 6.56 -9.60
CA ILE A 232 -5.28 7.34 -8.80
C ILE A 232 -4.48 8.17 -7.79
N TRP A 233 -4.77 9.47 -7.69
CA TRP A 233 -4.06 10.38 -6.81
C TRP A 233 -5.01 11.36 -6.13
N GLY A 234 -4.81 11.62 -4.85
CA GLY A 234 -5.47 12.74 -4.18
C GLY A 234 -4.79 14.06 -4.55
N ALA A 235 -5.57 15.09 -4.91
CA ALA A 235 -5.01 16.40 -5.25
C ALA A 235 -4.23 17.03 -4.09
N GLY A 236 -4.63 16.74 -2.85
CA GLY A 236 -4.00 17.20 -1.61
C GLY A 236 -3.00 16.21 -0.98
N ASP A 237 -2.48 15.24 -1.72
CA ASP A 237 -1.52 14.27 -1.18
C ASP A 237 -0.25 14.96 -0.68
N GLN A 238 -0.02 14.88 0.66
CA GLN A 238 1.13 15.48 1.34
C GLN A 238 2.28 14.48 1.56
N VAL A 239 2.08 13.22 1.20
CA VAL A 239 3.13 12.18 1.27
C VAL A 239 3.90 12.17 -0.04
N PHE A 240 3.18 12.07 -1.17
CA PHE A 240 3.77 12.14 -2.51
C PHE A 240 2.98 13.14 -3.38
N PRO A 241 3.63 14.22 -3.83
CA PRO A 241 3.00 15.24 -4.66
C PRO A 241 2.32 14.66 -5.90
N VAL A 242 1.22 15.28 -6.33
CA VAL A 242 0.43 14.84 -7.51
C VAL A 242 1.26 14.81 -8.80
N GLU A 243 2.33 15.56 -8.85
CA GLU A 243 3.33 15.58 -9.93
C GLU A 243 3.93 14.19 -10.19
N HIS A 244 4.02 13.34 -9.15
CA HIS A 244 4.43 11.95 -9.32
C HIS A 244 3.39 11.15 -10.14
N GLY A 245 2.12 11.42 -9.97
CA GLY A 245 1.04 10.84 -10.78
C GLY A 245 1.11 11.27 -12.22
N TYR A 246 1.36 12.57 -12.47
CA TYR A 246 1.56 13.09 -13.83
C TYR A 246 2.79 12.48 -14.50
N ARG A 247 3.92 12.37 -13.78
CA ARG A 247 5.12 11.71 -14.29
C ARG A 247 4.84 10.26 -14.68
N LEU A 248 4.17 9.51 -13.82
CA LEU A 248 3.82 8.11 -14.07
C LEU A 248 2.97 7.98 -15.34
N ALA A 249 1.87 8.75 -15.43
CA ALA A 249 0.95 8.69 -16.57
C ALA A 249 1.58 9.17 -17.89
N HIS A 250 2.57 10.06 -17.82
CA HIS A 250 3.30 10.52 -19.01
C HIS A 250 4.28 9.46 -19.54
N LEU A 251 4.89 8.69 -18.65
CA LEU A 251 5.96 7.74 -19.02
C LEU A 251 5.43 6.36 -19.38
N LEU A 252 4.43 5.84 -18.66
CA LEU A 252 3.86 4.52 -18.95
C LEU A 252 3.02 4.57 -20.24
N PRO A 253 3.27 3.67 -21.22
CA PRO A 253 2.59 3.71 -22.52
C PRO A 253 1.08 3.41 -22.45
N ASN A 254 0.65 2.66 -21.44
CA ASN A 254 -0.73 2.21 -21.28
C ASN A 254 -1.34 2.70 -19.94
N ALA A 255 -1.05 3.92 -19.54
CA ALA A 255 -1.54 4.48 -18.29
C ALA A 255 -2.63 5.54 -18.48
N SER A 256 -3.60 5.55 -17.57
CA SER A 256 -4.52 6.65 -17.34
C SER A 256 -4.37 7.19 -15.92
N LEU A 257 -4.63 8.47 -15.70
CA LEU A 257 -4.54 9.13 -14.40
C LEU A 257 -5.87 9.77 -14.03
N HIS A 258 -6.33 9.49 -12.82
CA HIS A 258 -7.48 10.14 -12.21
C HIS A 258 -7.07 10.86 -10.93
N ILE A 259 -7.25 12.16 -10.92
CA ILE A 259 -7.06 13.00 -9.73
C ILE A 259 -8.38 13.06 -8.96
N ILE A 260 -8.32 12.80 -7.67
CA ILE A 260 -9.44 12.93 -6.76
C ILE A 260 -9.27 14.25 -6.01
N GLU A 261 -10.08 15.23 -6.42
CA GLU A 261 -10.19 16.49 -5.69
C GLU A 261 -10.67 16.23 -4.25
N ASP A 262 -10.35 17.08 -3.33
CA ASP A 262 -10.71 16.93 -1.91
C ASP A 262 -10.27 15.57 -1.28
N ALA A 263 -9.17 15.00 -1.77
CA ALA A 263 -8.57 13.79 -1.19
C ALA A 263 -7.08 13.99 -0.93
N ARG A 264 -6.58 13.26 0.07
CA ARG A 264 -5.15 13.18 0.40
C ARG A 264 -4.55 11.84 -0.05
N HIS A 265 -3.59 11.32 0.75
CA HIS A 265 -2.81 10.14 0.39
C HIS A 265 -3.63 8.85 0.24
N VAL A 266 -4.77 8.76 0.93
CA VAL A 266 -5.64 7.57 0.93
C VAL A 266 -7.03 7.92 0.33
N PRO A 267 -7.11 8.25 -0.98
CA PRO A 267 -8.33 8.78 -1.60
C PRO A 267 -9.52 7.82 -1.54
N PHE A 268 -9.31 6.53 -1.36
CA PHE A 268 -10.37 5.54 -1.22
C PHE A 268 -11.02 5.51 0.18
N LEU A 269 -10.44 6.16 1.17
CA LEU A 269 -11.12 6.43 2.45
C LEU A 269 -11.97 7.70 2.38
N ASP A 270 -11.47 8.75 1.71
CA ASP A 270 -12.19 10.02 1.50
C ASP A 270 -13.39 9.83 0.54
N HIS A 271 -13.17 9.21 -0.60
CA HIS A 271 -14.15 9.04 -1.67
C HIS A 271 -14.31 7.56 -2.08
N PRO A 272 -14.77 6.67 -1.17
CA PRO A 272 -14.80 5.23 -1.41
C PRO A 272 -15.64 4.83 -2.63
N HIS A 273 -16.80 5.46 -2.84
CA HIS A 273 -17.67 5.15 -3.99
C HIS A 273 -16.96 5.46 -5.30
N ARG A 274 -16.44 6.68 -5.46
CA ARG A 274 -15.74 7.11 -6.67
C ARG A 274 -14.52 6.24 -6.98
N VAL A 275 -13.71 5.94 -5.97
CA VAL A 275 -12.51 5.11 -6.17
C VAL A 275 -12.89 3.66 -6.46
N ASN A 276 -13.92 3.11 -5.81
CA ASN A 276 -14.42 1.76 -6.11
C ASN A 276 -14.95 1.66 -7.56
N ASP A 277 -15.68 2.66 -8.03
CA ASP A 277 -16.18 2.70 -9.41
C ASP A 277 -15.03 2.73 -10.43
N LEU A 278 -13.99 3.53 -10.19
CA LEU A 278 -12.77 3.57 -11.03
C LEU A 278 -12.06 2.20 -11.04
N ILE A 279 -11.83 1.61 -9.87
CA ILE A 279 -11.18 0.30 -9.73
C ILE A 279 -12.00 -0.78 -10.44
N THR A 280 -13.30 -0.85 -10.14
CA THR A 280 -14.19 -1.89 -10.69
C THR A 280 -14.34 -1.74 -12.22
N GLY A 281 -14.53 -0.52 -12.70
CA GLY A 281 -14.60 -0.24 -14.14
C GLY A 281 -13.34 -0.69 -14.85
N PHE A 282 -12.17 -0.23 -14.38
CA PHE A 282 -10.89 -0.59 -14.96
C PHE A 282 -10.60 -2.10 -14.93
N LEU A 283 -10.91 -2.78 -13.83
CA LEU A 283 -10.71 -4.23 -13.74
C LEU A 283 -11.62 -5.02 -14.68
N ASN A 284 -12.81 -4.52 -15.00
CA ASN A 284 -13.80 -5.21 -15.84
C ASN A 284 -13.74 -4.83 -17.32
N ASP A 285 -13.04 -3.75 -17.72
CA ASP A 285 -12.80 -3.44 -19.12
C ASP A 285 -12.05 -4.60 -19.79
N LEU A 286 -12.42 -4.94 -21.03
CA LEU A 286 -11.84 -6.07 -21.79
C LEU A 286 -10.45 -5.74 -22.34
#